data_b855d9f61924244819cccae381194e11
#
_entry.id   b855d9f61924244819cccae381194e11
#
_cell.length_a   1.000
_cell.length_b   1.000
_cell.length_c   1.000
_cell.angle_alpha   90.00
_cell.angle_beta   90.00
_cell.angle_gamma   90.00
#
_symmetry.space_group_name_H-M   'P 1'
#
loop_
_entity.id
_entity.type
_entity.pdbx_description
1 polymer ?
#
loop_
_entity_poly.entity_id
_entity_poly.type
_entity_poly.pdbx_seq_one_letter_code
_entity_poly.pdbx_strand_id
1 'polypeptide(L)'
;MDNHDSRTYGRAVSRFYDRWYSEAEPEMLDVLQSLSEDGPVLELGIGSGRVALPLAERGIEIHGVDSSPDMVNLMREKPGGKDVSVKIGSFADRQYDGPFSMVFVVFNTFFALTTQEEQKRCFRSVAEMLAPGGRFVLECFFPDVARFQDGQTTRTVAVGDGLVRLECSRHDGARQTVRTTHVLLGGESKVEMIPLSIRYAWPSEMDLMAELAGLHLESRWGGWAKEAFDDRCARHVSIYILPNED
;
A
#
# COMPACT_ATOMS: atom_id res chain seq x y z
N MET A 1 -6.71 -5.35 24.64
CA MET A 1 -6.54 -6.09 23.36
C MET A 1 -6.61 -5.05 22.26
N ASP A 2 -5.46 -4.71 21.67
CA ASP A 2 -5.40 -3.69 20.61
C ASP A 2 -5.91 -4.30 19.30
N ASN A 3 -7.18 -4.02 18.98
CA ASN A 3 -7.87 -4.50 17.79
C ASN A 3 -7.56 -3.64 16.56
N HIS A 4 -6.27 -3.33 16.31
CA HIS A 4 -5.82 -2.43 15.26
C HIS A 4 -5.06 -3.17 14.15
N ASP A 5 -5.43 -4.42 13.85
CA ASP A 5 -4.81 -5.17 12.77
C ASP A 5 -5.41 -4.81 11.38
N SER A 6 -4.69 -5.11 10.33
CA SER A 6 -5.09 -4.84 8.93
C SER A 6 -6.40 -5.51 8.54
N ARG A 7 -6.73 -6.68 9.13
CA ARG A 7 -7.99 -7.39 8.88
C ARG A 7 -9.18 -6.64 9.46
N THR A 8 -9.03 -6.09 10.68
CA THR A 8 -10.07 -5.28 11.32
C THR A 8 -10.33 -4.01 10.52
N TYR A 9 -9.27 -3.35 10.03
CA TYR A 9 -9.40 -2.19 9.15
C TYR A 9 -10.10 -2.57 7.83
N GLY A 10 -9.62 -3.59 7.13
CA GLY A 10 -10.19 -4.03 5.85
C GLY A 10 -11.67 -4.37 5.97
N ARG A 11 -12.09 -5.08 7.01
CA ARG A 11 -13.51 -5.38 7.27
C ARG A 11 -14.34 -4.12 7.53
N ALA A 12 -13.82 -3.18 8.32
CA ALA A 12 -14.54 -1.96 8.66
C ALA A 12 -14.65 -1.00 7.47
N VAL A 13 -13.59 -0.93 6.63
CA VAL A 13 -13.51 0.03 5.53
C VAL A 13 -14.14 -0.49 4.23
N SER A 14 -14.27 -1.82 4.05
CA SER A 14 -14.75 -2.42 2.79
C SER A 14 -16.06 -1.81 2.27
N ARG A 15 -16.99 -1.48 3.19
CA ARG A 15 -18.28 -0.84 2.86
C ARG A 15 -18.17 0.58 2.29
N PHE A 16 -17.03 1.25 2.52
CA PHE A 16 -16.82 2.66 2.15
C PHE A 16 -15.63 2.82 1.19
N TYR A 17 -14.79 1.80 1.04
CA TYR A 17 -13.50 1.91 0.37
C TYR A 17 -13.62 2.44 -1.05
N ASP A 18 -14.44 1.80 -1.88
CA ASP A 18 -14.62 2.21 -3.27
C ASP A 18 -15.34 3.57 -3.42
N ARG A 19 -16.11 3.98 -2.41
CA ARG A 19 -16.69 5.33 -2.37
C ARG A 19 -15.67 6.41 -2.02
N TRP A 20 -14.64 6.05 -1.24
CA TRP A 20 -13.59 6.98 -0.84
C TRP A 20 -12.43 7.02 -1.84
N TYR A 21 -12.20 5.92 -2.53
CA TYR A 21 -11.02 5.68 -3.37
C TYR A 21 -11.42 4.93 -4.64
N SER A 22 -12.17 5.59 -5.54
CA SER A 22 -12.82 4.91 -6.67
C SER A 22 -11.86 4.50 -7.79
N GLU A 23 -10.87 5.31 -8.11
CA GLU A 23 -10.03 5.11 -9.30
C GLU A 23 -8.53 5.17 -8.98
N ALA A 24 -7.73 4.43 -9.77
CA ALA A 24 -6.29 4.56 -9.78
C ALA A 24 -5.88 5.76 -10.66
N GLU A 25 -4.77 6.41 -10.31
CA GLU A 25 -4.21 7.50 -11.13
C GLU A 25 -3.77 6.93 -12.50
N PRO A 26 -4.16 7.53 -13.64
CA PRO A 26 -3.77 7.04 -14.97
C PRO A 26 -2.26 6.92 -15.12
N GLU A 27 -1.50 7.89 -14.63
CA GLU A 27 -0.03 7.91 -14.67
C GLU A 27 0.56 6.74 -13.88
N MET A 28 -0.07 6.33 -12.75
CA MET A 28 0.32 5.14 -11.99
C MET A 28 0.18 3.88 -12.85
N LEU A 29 -0.96 3.71 -13.52
CA LEU A 29 -1.22 2.55 -14.36
C LEU A 29 -0.23 2.49 -15.54
N ASP A 30 0.07 3.63 -16.17
CA ASP A 30 1.01 3.71 -17.29
C ASP A 30 2.44 3.37 -16.85
N VAL A 31 2.86 3.87 -15.70
CA VAL A 31 4.18 3.55 -15.12
C VAL A 31 4.27 2.08 -14.74
N LEU A 32 3.30 1.54 -14.00
CA LEU A 32 3.30 0.12 -13.59
C LEU A 32 3.29 -0.79 -14.82
N GLN A 33 2.49 -0.48 -15.85
CA GLN A 33 2.51 -1.22 -17.10
C GLN A 33 3.88 -1.16 -17.78
N SER A 34 4.53 0.00 -17.80
CA SER A 34 5.86 0.14 -18.44
C SER A 34 6.96 -0.62 -17.69
N LEU A 35 6.81 -0.83 -16.37
CA LEU A 35 7.77 -1.52 -15.53
C LEU A 35 7.53 -3.04 -15.42
N SER A 36 6.33 -3.51 -15.78
CA SER A 36 5.98 -4.93 -15.69
C SER A 36 6.70 -5.81 -16.71
N GLU A 37 7.22 -5.18 -17.79
CA GLU A 37 7.78 -5.94 -18.93
C GLU A 37 6.75 -6.99 -19.42
N ASP A 38 7.19 -8.17 -19.87
CA ASP A 38 6.28 -9.22 -20.36
C ASP A 38 6.05 -10.35 -19.31
N GLY A 39 6.39 -10.11 -18.04
CA GLY A 39 6.30 -11.14 -17.00
C GLY A 39 5.10 -10.95 -16.05
N PRO A 40 4.80 -11.97 -15.23
CA PRO A 40 3.75 -11.88 -14.22
C PRO A 40 4.08 -10.85 -13.15
N VAL A 41 3.03 -10.23 -12.63
CA VAL A 41 3.12 -9.14 -11.65
C VAL A 41 2.37 -9.51 -10.37
N LEU A 42 2.88 -9.06 -9.22
CA LEU A 42 2.24 -9.28 -7.91
C LEU A 42 1.93 -7.95 -7.22
N GLU A 43 0.66 -7.73 -6.86
CA GLU A 43 0.24 -6.64 -5.98
C GLU A 43 0.17 -7.09 -4.52
N LEU A 44 0.87 -6.40 -3.63
CA LEU A 44 0.81 -6.59 -2.19
C LEU A 44 -0.24 -5.66 -1.57
N GLY A 45 -1.24 -6.25 -0.90
CA GLY A 45 -2.40 -5.53 -0.40
C GLY A 45 -3.37 -5.14 -1.51
N ILE A 46 -3.74 -6.12 -2.36
CA ILE A 46 -4.57 -5.91 -3.57
C ILE A 46 -5.95 -5.29 -3.27
N GLY A 47 -6.46 -5.51 -2.07
CA GLY A 47 -7.72 -4.93 -1.60
C GLY A 47 -8.92 -5.24 -2.51
N SER A 48 -9.63 -4.19 -2.91
CA SER A 48 -10.80 -4.28 -3.82
C SER A 48 -10.41 -4.28 -5.31
N GLY A 49 -9.12 -4.44 -5.64
CA GLY A 49 -8.63 -4.52 -7.02
C GLY A 49 -8.54 -3.17 -7.74
N ARG A 50 -8.44 -2.07 -7.01
CA ARG A 50 -8.44 -0.70 -7.57
C ARG A 50 -7.32 -0.48 -8.61
N VAL A 51 -6.17 -1.13 -8.45
CA VAL A 51 -5.04 -1.06 -9.38
C VAL A 51 -4.95 -2.34 -10.22
N ALA A 52 -5.10 -3.51 -9.60
CA ALA A 52 -5.00 -4.79 -10.28
C ALA A 52 -5.98 -4.94 -11.44
N LEU A 53 -7.26 -4.57 -11.26
CA LEU A 53 -8.27 -4.79 -12.29
C LEU A 53 -8.01 -3.96 -13.56
N PRO A 54 -7.72 -2.65 -13.49
CA PRO A 54 -7.33 -1.88 -14.66
C PRO A 54 -6.04 -2.39 -15.34
N LEU A 55 -5.07 -2.91 -14.59
CA LEU A 55 -3.86 -3.51 -15.16
C LEU A 55 -4.19 -4.85 -15.87
N ALA A 56 -5.05 -5.67 -15.28
CA ALA A 56 -5.52 -6.91 -15.92
C ALA A 56 -6.29 -6.63 -17.22
N GLU A 57 -7.12 -5.59 -17.26
CA GLU A 57 -7.81 -5.12 -18.48
C GLU A 57 -6.84 -4.69 -19.59
N ARG A 58 -5.64 -4.24 -19.22
CA ARG A 58 -4.53 -3.92 -20.15
C ARG A 58 -3.74 -5.14 -20.60
N GLY A 59 -4.12 -6.35 -20.16
CA GLY A 59 -3.52 -7.61 -20.55
C GLY A 59 -2.33 -8.07 -19.68
N ILE A 60 -2.11 -7.43 -18.53
CA ILE A 60 -1.05 -7.83 -17.60
C ILE A 60 -1.50 -9.05 -16.79
N GLU A 61 -0.68 -10.09 -16.74
CA GLU A 61 -0.88 -11.21 -15.81
C GLU A 61 -0.59 -10.75 -14.38
N ILE A 62 -1.65 -10.58 -13.58
CA ILE A 62 -1.54 -10.04 -12.24
C ILE A 62 -2.03 -11.02 -11.18
N HIS A 63 -1.28 -11.10 -10.08
CA HIS A 63 -1.58 -11.84 -8.88
C HIS A 63 -1.69 -10.89 -7.69
N GLY A 64 -2.32 -11.33 -6.62
CA GLY A 64 -2.47 -10.49 -5.43
C GLY A 64 -2.33 -11.21 -4.10
N VAL A 65 -1.99 -10.44 -3.07
CA VAL A 65 -2.05 -10.85 -1.66
C VAL A 65 -2.85 -9.80 -0.90
N ASP A 66 -3.77 -10.23 -0.06
CA ASP A 66 -4.42 -9.37 0.92
C ASP A 66 -4.73 -10.13 2.22
N SER A 67 -4.69 -9.45 3.35
CA SER A 67 -5.03 -10.04 4.64
C SER A 67 -6.53 -10.06 4.93
N SER A 68 -7.33 -9.29 4.17
CA SER A 68 -8.77 -9.11 4.37
C SER A 68 -9.60 -9.89 3.34
N PRO A 69 -10.27 -10.99 3.73
CA PRO A 69 -11.21 -11.68 2.85
C PRO A 69 -12.36 -10.76 2.38
N ASP A 70 -12.79 -9.81 3.22
CA ASP A 70 -13.88 -8.89 2.87
C ASP A 70 -13.50 -7.98 1.69
N MET A 71 -12.24 -7.49 1.66
CA MET A 71 -11.72 -6.68 0.56
C MET A 71 -11.60 -7.48 -0.74
N VAL A 72 -11.09 -8.71 -0.64
CA VAL A 72 -10.97 -9.62 -1.80
C VAL A 72 -12.34 -10.01 -2.35
N ASN A 73 -13.33 -10.23 -1.49
CA ASN A 73 -14.70 -10.51 -1.93
C ASN A 73 -15.30 -9.32 -2.69
N LEU A 74 -15.06 -8.08 -2.20
CA LEU A 74 -15.48 -6.87 -2.91
C LEU A 74 -14.83 -6.78 -4.31
N MET A 75 -13.55 -7.15 -4.45
CA MET A 75 -12.90 -7.24 -5.76
C MET A 75 -13.58 -8.28 -6.66
N ARG A 76 -13.89 -9.47 -6.13
CA ARG A 76 -14.50 -10.57 -6.89
C ARG A 76 -15.91 -10.28 -7.39
N GLU A 77 -16.59 -9.28 -6.83
CA GLU A 77 -17.88 -8.79 -7.29
C GLU A 77 -17.75 -7.88 -8.53
N LYS A 78 -16.55 -7.38 -8.84
CA LYS A 78 -16.28 -6.51 -9.98
C LYS A 78 -15.97 -7.31 -11.26
N PRO A 79 -16.16 -6.71 -12.45
CA PRO A 79 -15.73 -7.32 -13.71
C PRO A 79 -14.26 -7.72 -13.68
N GLY A 80 -13.93 -8.93 -14.16
CA GLY A 80 -12.57 -9.47 -14.15
C GLY A 80 -12.03 -9.89 -12.76
N GLY A 81 -12.69 -9.51 -11.66
CA GLY A 81 -12.18 -9.74 -10.32
C GLY A 81 -12.08 -11.21 -9.89
N LYS A 82 -12.79 -12.11 -10.56
CA LYS A 82 -12.69 -13.57 -10.32
C LYS A 82 -11.53 -14.21 -11.06
N ASP A 83 -11.00 -13.55 -12.08
CA ASP A 83 -9.94 -14.07 -12.94
C ASP A 83 -8.55 -13.77 -12.33
N VAL A 84 -8.46 -12.81 -11.40
CA VAL A 84 -7.23 -12.49 -10.68
C VAL A 84 -6.97 -13.51 -9.58
N SER A 85 -5.79 -14.13 -9.61
CA SER A 85 -5.33 -15.06 -8.57
C SER A 85 -4.95 -14.31 -7.30
N VAL A 86 -5.65 -14.56 -6.17
CA VAL A 86 -5.38 -13.89 -4.89
C VAL A 86 -5.23 -14.89 -3.78
N LYS A 87 -4.15 -14.74 -2.99
CA LYS A 87 -3.94 -15.47 -1.73
C LYS A 87 -4.30 -14.57 -0.54
N ILE A 88 -5.01 -15.16 0.43
CA ILE A 88 -5.34 -14.48 1.70
C ILE A 88 -4.21 -14.72 2.69
N GLY A 89 -3.52 -13.66 3.07
CA GLY A 89 -2.37 -13.74 3.98
C GLY A 89 -1.69 -12.41 4.22
N SER A 90 -0.67 -12.43 5.09
CA SER A 90 0.20 -11.27 5.28
C SER A 90 1.17 -11.16 4.10
N PHE A 91 1.27 -9.99 3.52
CA PHE A 91 2.27 -9.71 2.48
C PHE A 91 3.68 -9.45 3.04
N ALA A 92 3.85 -9.47 4.37
CA ALA A 92 5.18 -9.56 4.97
C ALA A 92 5.85 -10.90 4.68
N ASP A 93 5.05 -11.94 4.43
CA ASP A 93 5.51 -13.30 4.24
C ASP A 93 5.38 -13.70 2.77
N ARG A 94 6.30 -14.55 2.30
CA ARG A 94 6.26 -15.11 0.94
C ARG A 94 4.99 -15.94 0.74
N GLN A 95 4.14 -15.52 -0.19
CA GLN A 95 2.88 -16.19 -0.51
C GLN A 95 2.93 -16.96 -1.83
N TYR A 96 3.83 -16.61 -2.74
CA TYR A 96 4.01 -17.23 -4.06
C TYR A 96 5.44 -17.69 -4.26
N ASP A 97 5.65 -18.64 -5.16
CA ASP A 97 7.00 -19.10 -5.48
C ASP A 97 7.71 -18.18 -6.47
N GLY A 98 6.96 -17.41 -7.27
CA GLY A 98 7.52 -16.56 -8.33
C GLY A 98 7.93 -17.40 -9.57
N PRO A 99 8.81 -16.92 -10.45
CA PRO A 99 9.37 -15.57 -10.43
C PRO A 99 8.38 -14.51 -10.97
N PHE A 100 8.44 -13.30 -10.42
CA PHE A 100 7.69 -12.14 -10.91
C PHE A 100 8.65 -11.15 -11.56
N SER A 101 8.22 -10.53 -12.67
CA SER A 101 8.94 -9.41 -13.27
C SER A 101 8.84 -8.14 -12.43
N MET A 102 7.71 -7.99 -11.74
CA MET A 102 7.47 -6.87 -10.83
C MET A 102 6.61 -7.31 -9.64
N VAL A 103 6.99 -6.83 -8.46
CA VAL A 103 6.14 -6.81 -7.27
C VAL A 103 5.89 -5.34 -6.93
N PHE A 104 4.65 -4.97 -6.59
CA PHE A 104 4.38 -3.61 -6.18
C PHE A 104 3.46 -3.50 -4.97
N VAL A 105 3.59 -2.41 -4.24
CA VAL A 105 2.72 -2.00 -3.14
C VAL A 105 2.52 -0.49 -3.19
N VAL A 106 1.28 -0.06 -3.31
CA VAL A 106 0.94 1.36 -3.51
C VAL A 106 0.00 1.87 -2.44
N PHE A 107 -0.28 3.16 -2.47
CA PHE A 107 -1.24 3.81 -1.59
C PHE A 107 -0.93 3.65 -0.10
N ASN A 108 0.36 3.71 0.26
CA ASN A 108 0.85 3.58 1.64
C ASN A 108 0.61 2.21 2.30
N THR A 109 0.15 1.22 1.56
CA THR A 109 -0.21 -0.11 2.08
C THR A 109 0.98 -0.78 2.76
N PHE A 110 2.22 -0.52 2.31
CA PHE A 110 3.43 -1.00 2.97
C PHE A 110 3.49 -0.64 4.46
N PHE A 111 2.99 0.53 4.84
CA PHE A 111 2.98 0.99 6.23
C PHE A 111 1.95 0.28 7.13
N ALA A 112 1.06 -0.55 6.56
CA ALA A 112 0.21 -1.45 7.34
C ALA A 112 0.99 -2.57 8.03
N LEU A 113 2.24 -2.82 7.62
CA LEU A 113 3.21 -3.62 8.38
C LEU A 113 3.69 -2.77 9.57
N THR A 114 3.17 -3.07 10.74
CA THR A 114 3.26 -2.19 11.93
C THR A 114 4.55 -2.31 12.71
N THR A 115 5.45 -3.21 12.31
CA THR A 115 6.77 -3.39 12.91
C THR A 115 7.88 -3.33 11.87
N GLN A 116 9.07 -2.85 12.28
CA GLN A 116 10.24 -2.85 11.40
C GLN A 116 10.61 -4.26 10.93
N GLU A 117 10.41 -5.26 11.78
CA GLU A 117 10.73 -6.65 11.44
C GLU A 117 9.79 -7.19 10.34
N GLU A 118 8.49 -6.85 10.36
CA GLU A 118 7.57 -7.18 9.27
C GLU A 118 7.97 -6.48 7.98
N GLN A 119 8.35 -5.21 8.03
CA GLN A 119 8.80 -4.45 6.86
C GLN A 119 10.07 -5.04 6.24
N LYS A 120 11.07 -5.38 7.06
CA LYS A 120 12.28 -6.09 6.63
C LYS A 120 11.97 -7.45 6.03
N ARG A 121 11.05 -8.19 6.65
CA ARG A 121 10.62 -9.50 6.17
C ARG A 121 9.92 -9.39 4.81
N CYS A 122 9.10 -8.34 4.60
CA CYS A 122 8.48 -8.05 3.32
C CYS A 122 9.52 -7.86 2.21
N PHE A 123 10.55 -7.03 2.43
CA PHE A 123 11.62 -6.83 1.45
C PHE A 123 12.33 -8.14 1.09
N ARG A 124 12.65 -9.00 2.08
CA ARG A 124 13.26 -10.32 1.84
C ARG A 124 12.34 -11.23 1.04
N SER A 125 11.07 -11.32 1.44
CA SER A 125 10.06 -12.13 0.73
C SER A 125 9.88 -11.68 -0.71
N VAL A 126 9.91 -10.38 -0.96
CA VAL A 126 9.84 -9.81 -2.32
C VAL A 126 11.08 -10.20 -3.14
N ALA A 127 12.28 -10.04 -2.59
CA ALA A 127 13.51 -10.42 -3.30
C ALA A 127 13.52 -11.90 -3.68
N GLU A 128 12.98 -12.78 -2.82
CA GLU A 128 12.85 -14.22 -3.11
C GLU A 128 11.80 -14.56 -4.18
N MET A 129 10.87 -13.65 -4.45
CA MET A 129 9.81 -13.83 -5.45
C MET A 129 10.10 -13.15 -6.79
N LEU A 130 11.06 -12.23 -6.85
CA LEU A 130 11.42 -11.53 -8.08
C LEU A 130 12.27 -12.40 -9.00
N ALA A 131 12.09 -12.21 -10.30
CA ALA A 131 13.05 -12.66 -11.29
C ALA A 131 14.35 -11.83 -11.20
N PRO A 132 15.51 -12.35 -11.62
CA PRO A 132 16.68 -11.52 -11.86
C PRO A 132 16.33 -10.35 -12.80
N GLY A 133 16.73 -9.13 -12.45
CA GLY A 133 16.31 -7.90 -13.13
C GLY A 133 14.90 -7.42 -12.77
N GLY A 134 14.15 -8.17 -11.98
CA GLY A 134 12.80 -7.81 -11.54
C GLY A 134 12.78 -6.63 -10.58
N ARG A 135 11.65 -5.93 -10.51
CA ARG A 135 11.50 -4.67 -9.77
C ARG A 135 10.53 -4.77 -8.61
N PHE A 136 10.88 -4.13 -7.51
CA PHE A 136 9.97 -3.86 -6.40
C PHE A 136 9.60 -2.38 -6.38
N VAL A 137 8.31 -2.07 -6.59
CA VAL A 137 7.79 -0.69 -6.68
C VAL A 137 6.96 -0.38 -5.44
N LEU A 138 7.33 0.67 -4.72
CA LEU A 138 6.58 1.15 -3.54
C LEU A 138 6.13 2.60 -3.73
N GLU A 139 4.85 2.87 -3.42
CA GLU A 139 4.38 4.22 -3.20
C GLU A 139 4.03 4.41 -1.74
N CYS A 140 4.66 5.40 -1.10
CA CYS A 140 4.40 5.78 0.29
C CYS A 140 4.38 7.29 0.45
N PHE A 141 3.63 7.79 1.46
CA PHE A 141 3.74 9.18 1.83
C PHE A 141 5.12 9.48 2.42
N PHE A 142 5.62 10.67 2.17
CA PHE A 142 6.81 11.18 2.87
C PHE A 142 6.40 11.65 4.27
N PRO A 143 7.07 11.16 5.36
CA PRO A 143 6.60 11.40 6.71
C PRO A 143 6.63 12.88 7.10
N ASP A 144 5.47 13.49 7.34
CA ASP A 144 5.31 14.81 7.94
C ASP A 144 5.01 14.65 9.44
N VAL A 145 6.08 14.62 10.24
CA VAL A 145 5.98 14.48 11.70
C VAL A 145 5.68 15.82 12.39
N ALA A 146 5.92 16.95 11.73
CA ALA A 146 5.68 18.29 12.27
C ALA A 146 4.19 18.60 12.47
N ARG A 147 3.31 17.88 11.77
CA ARG A 147 1.86 18.04 11.92
C ARG A 147 1.31 17.59 13.28
N PHE A 148 2.09 16.85 14.06
CA PHE A 148 1.64 16.33 15.37
C PHE A 148 2.04 17.28 16.49
N GLN A 149 1.06 17.99 17.06
CA GLN A 149 1.24 18.80 18.27
C GLN A 149 1.02 17.90 19.48
N ASP A 150 1.98 17.89 20.41
CA ASP A 150 1.96 16.99 21.58
C ASP A 150 1.67 15.51 21.23
N GLY A 151 2.18 15.07 20.09
CA GLY A 151 1.98 13.72 19.57
C GLY A 151 0.58 13.43 19.04
N GLN A 152 -0.26 14.43 18.81
CA GLN A 152 -1.64 14.26 18.33
C GLN A 152 -1.98 15.23 17.20
N THR A 153 -2.96 14.84 16.37
CA THR A 153 -3.56 15.74 15.38
C THR A 153 -5.01 15.30 15.10
N THR A 154 -5.84 16.29 14.78
CA THR A 154 -7.19 16.03 14.25
C THR A 154 -7.40 16.86 13.02
N ARG A 155 -7.88 16.24 11.95
CA ARG A 155 -8.18 16.96 10.70
C ARG A 155 -9.49 16.50 10.09
N THR A 156 -10.17 17.41 9.41
CA THR A 156 -11.30 17.06 8.54
C THR A 156 -10.77 16.56 7.22
N VAL A 157 -11.20 15.36 6.81
CA VAL A 157 -10.78 14.72 5.57
C VAL A 157 -11.79 14.91 4.45
N ALA A 158 -13.08 14.87 4.80
CA ALA A 158 -14.15 15.09 3.85
C ALA A 158 -15.37 15.70 4.54
N VAL A 159 -16.07 16.57 3.82
CA VAL A 159 -17.37 17.15 4.21
C VAL A 159 -18.26 17.16 2.98
N GLY A 160 -19.41 16.50 3.04
CA GLY A 160 -20.39 16.49 1.94
C GLY A 160 -21.47 15.46 2.16
N ASP A 161 -22.59 15.59 1.45
CA ASP A 161 -23.71 14.63 1.43
C ASP A 161 -24.26 14.25 2.82
N GLY A 162 -24.24 15.17 3.78
CA GLY A 162 -24.65 14.91 5.15
C GLY A 162 -23.66 14.07 5.96
N LEU A 163 -22.43 13.88 5.47
CA LEU A 163 -21.36 13.12 6.11
C LEU A 163 -20.14 14.02 6.36
N VAL A 164 -19.56 13.89 7.55
CA VAL A 164 -18.24 14.46 7.89
C VAL A 164 -17.31 13.32 8.26
N ARG A 165 -16.11 13.28 7.65
CA ARG A 165 -15.04 12.34 8.00
C ARG A 165 -13.89 13.10 8.66
N LEU A 166 -13.61 12.72 9.91
CA LEU A 166 -12.46 13.22 10.66
C LEU A 166 -11.39 12.13 10.76
N GLU A 167 -10.14 12.55 10.83
CA GLU A 167 -9.02 11.72 11.27
C GLU A 167 -8.51 12.25 12.61
N CYS A 168 -8.56 11.40 13.63
CA CYS A 168 -7.96 11.65 14.94
C CYS A 168 -6.75 10.73 15.08
N SER A 169 -5.54 11.29 15.10
CA SER A 169 -4.30 10.52 15.06
C SER A 169 -3.42 10.78 16.26
N ARG A 170 -2.75 9.72 16.73
CA ARG A 170 -1.69 9.76 17.74
C ARG A 170 -0.39 9.21 17.16
N HIS A 171 0.68 9.94 17.35
CA HIS A 171 2.02 9.63 16.89
C HIS A 171 2.92 9.18 18.04
N ASP A 172 3.70 8.11 17.83
CA ASP A 172 4.82 7.68 18.65
C ASP A 172 6.09 7.75 17.79
N GLY A 173 6.87 8.81 17.96
CA GLY A 173 8.08 9.05 17.17
C GLY A 173 9.19 8.05 17.43
N ALA A 174 9.26 7.48 18.65
CA ALA A 174 10.27 6.47 18.97
C ALA A 174 10.03 5.14 18.25
N ARG A 175 8.78 4.82 17.97
CA ARG A 175 8.37 3.61 17.24
C ARG A 175 8.03 3.87 15.78
N GLN A 176 8.02 5.13 15.34
CA GLN A 176 7.57 5.56 14.03
C GLN A 176 6.14 5.11 13.72
N THR A 177 5.27 5.04 14.74
CA THR A 177 3.89 4.57 14.55
C THR A 177 2.89 5.71 14.63
N VAL A 178 1.85 5.61 13.81
CA VAL A 178 0.68 6.48 13.85
C VAL A 178 -0.56 5.61 14.02
N ARG A 179 -1.32 5.87 15.08
CA ARG A 179 -2.64 5.28 15.31
C ARG A 179 -3.69 6.31 14.97
N THR A 180 -4.49 6.02 13.96
CA THR A 180 -5.58 6.89 13.48
C THR A 180 -6.92 6.23 13.78
N THR A 181 -7.87 7.04 14.19
CA THR A 181 -9.29 6.68 14.17
C THR A 181 -9.99 7.58 13.16
N HIS A 182 -10.53 7.00 12.09
CA HIS A 182 -11.46 7.70 11.22
C HIS A 182 -12.82 7.74 11.93
N VAL A 183 -13.34 8.94 12.11
CA VAL A 183 -14.64 9.17 12.73
C VAL A 183 -15.59 9.65 11.65
N LEU A 184 -16.64 8.88 11.40
CA LEU A 184 -17.71 9.21 10.45
C LEU A 184 -18.90 9.76 11.22
N LEU A 185 -19.30 10.98 10.92
CA LEU A 185 -20.43 11.68 11.53
C LEU A 185 -21.48 11.95 10.46
N GLY A 186 -22.70 11.48 10.67
CA GLY A 186 -23.84 11.70 9.76
C GLY A 186 -24.40 10.41 9.16
N GLY A 187 -25.40 10.57 8.25
CA GLY A 187 -26.16 9.44 7.71
C GLY A 187 -27.15 8.85 8.71
N GLU A 188 -27.60 7.63 8.46
CA GLU A 188 -28.50 6.88 9.38
C GLU A 188 -27.77 6.36 10.63
N SER A 189 -26.45 6.19 10.53
CA SER A 189 -25.60 5.74 11.63
C SER A 189 -25.10 6.94 12.44
N LYS A 190 -25.26 6.87 13.75
CA LYS A 190 -24.98 8.00 14.64
C LYS A 190 -23.52 8.41 14.67
N VAL A 191 -22.57 7.47 14.77
CA VAL A 191 -21.11 7.65 14.71
C VAL A 191 -20.47 6.31 14.38
N GLU A 192 -19.59 6.26 13.39
CA GLU A 192 -18.74 5.10 13.17
C GLU A 192 -17.27 5.46 13.43
N MET A 193 -16.54 4.52 14.04
CA MET A 193 -15.13 4.69 14.37
C MET A 193 -14.34 3.56 13.73
N ILE A 194 -13.43 3.90 12.80
CA ILE A 194 -12.62 2.92 12.06
C ILE A 194 -11.16 3.13 12.47
N PRO A 195 -10.58 2.20 13.25
CA PRO A 195 -9.19 2.30 13.68
C PRO A 195 -8.25 1.84 12.57
N LEU A 196 -7.11 2.53 12.46
CA LEU A 196 -6.00 2.20 11.57
C LEU A 196 -4.69 2.40 12.34
N SER A 197 -3.79 1.45 12.27
CA SER A 197 -2.41 1.59 12.75
C SER A 197 -1.44 1.40 11.62
N ILE A 198 -0.45 2.27 11.55
CA ILE A 198 0.64 2.20 10.57
C ILE A 198 1.98 2.39 11.26
N ARG A 199 3.03 1.85 10.65
CA ARG A 199 4.42 2.23 10.93
C ARG A 199 5.02 2.83 9.66
N TYR A 200 5.32 4.14 9.70
CA TYR A 200 6.03 4.75 8.60
C TYR A 200 7.53 4.42 8.65
N ALA A 201 8.15 4.36 7.50
CA ALA A 201 9.60 4.31 7.35
C ALA A 201 10.05 5.49 6.50
N TRP A 202 11.24 6.05 6.82
CA TRP A 202 11.88 7.04 5.98
C TRP A 202 12.40 6.37 4.69
N PRO A 203 12.48 7.08 3.56
CA PRO A 203 13.06 6.52 2.34
C PRO A 203 14.45 5.91 2.55
N SER A 204 15.32 6.56 3.34
CA SER A 204 16.64 6.04 3.70
C SER A 204 16.61 4.75 4.54
N GLU A 205 15.57 4.56 5.38
CA GLU A 205 15.37 3.31 6.11
C GLU A 205 14.91 2.20 5.17
N MET A 206 14.05 2.52 4.20
CA MET A 206 13.65 1.56 3.16
C MET A 206 14.82 1.15 2.28
N ASP A 207 15.73 2.07 1.95
CA ASP A 207 16.95 1.76 1.19
C ASP A 207 17.82 0.73 1.92
N LEU A 208 18.00 0.89 3.24
CA LEU A 208 18.72 -0.09 4.06
C LEU A 208 17.99 -1.45 4.12
N MET A 209 16.65 -1.46 4.18
CA MET A 209 15.88 -2.71 4.13
C MET A 209 16.03 -3.40 2.77
N ALA A 210 16.07 -2.64 1.68
CA ALA A 210 16.30 -3.13 0.33
C ALA A 210 17.68 -3.76 0.19
N GLU A 211 18.73 -3.04 0.63
CA GLU A 211 20.12 -3.54 0.61
C GLU A 211 20.27 -4.84 1.41
N LEU A 212 19.66 -4.92 2.60
CA LEU A 212 19.66 -6.14 3.42
C LEU A 212 18.94 -7.32 2.74
N ALA A 213 18.07 -7.07 1.78
CA ALA A 213 17.38 -8.07 0.98
C ALA A 213 18.05 -8.34 -0.38
N GLY A 214 19.17 -7.65 -0.69
CA GLY A 214 19.87 -7.79 -1.97
C GLY A 214 19.26 -6.97 -3.11
N LEU A 215 18.36 -6.03 -2.79
CA LEU A 215 17.75 -5.11 -3.75
C LEU A 215 18.50 -3.79 -3.76
N HIS A 216 18.58 -3.13 -4.93
CA HIS A 216 19.22 -1.82 -5.08
C HIS A 216 18.22 -0.77 -5.56
N LEU A 217 18.33 0.46 -5.05
CA LEU A 217 17.51 1.57 -5.52
C LEU A 217 17.86 1.89 -6.98
N GLU A 218 16.90 1.71 -7.90
CA GLU A 218 17.02 2.07 -9.31
C GLU A 218 16.61 3.54 -9.52
N SER A 219 15.48 3.95 -8.92
CA SER A 219 15.00 5.34 -9.00
C SER A 219 14.02 5.67 -7.88
N ARG A 220 13.88 6.99 -7.61
CA ARG A 220 12.89 7.54 -6.68
C ARG A 220 12.31 8.82 -7.25
N TRP A 221 10.98 8.91 -7.28
CA TRP A 221 10.22 10.04 -7.78
C TRP A 221 9.31 10.63 -6.70
N GLY A 222 8.94 11.91 -6.84
CA GLY A 222 7.99 12.61 -5.97
C GLY A 222 6.52 12.26 -6.24
N GLY A 223 6.24 11.54 -7.34
CA GLY A 223 4.93 11.09 -7.75
C GLY A 223 4.98 10.28 -9.04
N TRP A 224 3.82 9.91 -9.57
CA TRP A 224 3.69 9.02 -10.73
C TRP A 224 3.99 9.69 -12.07
N ALA A 225 3.99 11.03 -12.13
CA ALA A 225 4.49 11.77 -13.31
C ALA A 225 6.03 11.87 -13.36
N LYS A 226 6.71 11.07 -12.51
CA LYS A 226 8.19 10.99 -12.41
C LYS A 226 8.85 12.31 -12.00
N GLU A 227 8.17 13.10 -11.18
CA GLU A 227 8.70 14.34 -10.62
C GLU A 227 9.95 14.05 -9.78
N ALA A 228 10.90 14.99 -9.79
CA ALA A 228 12.08 14.88 -8.93
C ALA A 228 11.65 14.80 -7.45
N PHE A 229 12.21 13.82 -6.73
CA PHE A 229 11.96 13.69 -5.31
C PHE A 229 12.82 14.67 -4.51
N ASP A 230 12.17 15.50 -3.69
CA ASP A 230 12.81 16.41 -2.74
C ASP A 230 12.00 16.52 -1.44
N ASP A 231 12.41 17.40 -0.52
CA ASP A 231 11.80 17.60 0.79
C ASP A 231 10.40 18.26 0.78
N ARG A 232 9.94 18.72 -0.39
CA ARG A 232 8.61 19.30 -0.59
C ARG A 232 7.58 18.27 -1.05
N CYS A 233 8.05 17.07 -1.39
CA CYS A 233 7.17 16.01 -1.87
C CYS A 233 6.32 15.46 -0.71
N ALA A 234 5.01 15.31 -0.94
CA ALA A 234 4.11 14.68 0.03
C ALA A 234 4.16 13.15 0.01
N ARG A 235 4.69 12.57 -1.08
CA ARG A 235 4.83 11.12 -1.31
C ARG A 235 6.09 10.85 -2.11
N HIS A 236 6.45 9.58 -2.18
CA HIS A 236 7.49 9.10 -3.10
C HIS A 236 7.06 7.79 -3.75
N VAL A 237 7.55 7.57 -4.96
CA VAL A 237 7.53 6.28 -5.66
C VAL A 237 8.98 5.81 -5.73
N SER A 238 9.29 4.72 -5.04
CA SER A 238 10.64 4.13 -5.02
C SER A 238 10.63 2.83 -5.80
N ILE A 239 11.59 2.65 -6.67
CA ILE A 239 11.79 1.47 -7.50
C ILE A 239 13.12 0.86 -7.12
N TYR A 240 13.05 -0.38 -6.65
CA TYR A 240 14.22 -1.19 -6.34
C TYR A 240 14.32 -2.34 -7.34
N ILE A 241 15.53 -2.71 -7.73
CA ILE A 241 15.80 -3.78 -8.67
C ILE A 241 16.55 -4.93 -7.98
N LEU A 242 16.17 -6.17 -8.29
CA LEU A 242 17.00 -7.34 -7.98
C LEU A 242 18.05 -7.45 -9.10
N PRO A 243 19.36 -7.37 -8.78
CA PRO A 243 20.40 -7.49 -9.80
C PRO A 243 20.30 -8.81 -10.58
N ASN A 244 20.75 -8.80 -11.84
CA ASN A 244 20.96 -10.05 -12.56
C ASN A 244 22.09 -10.85 -11.89
N GLU A 245 21.98 -12.16 -11.90
CA GLU A 245 23.10 -13.03 -11.53
C GLU A 245 24.17 -12.89 -12.63
N ASP A 246 25.41 -12.55 -12.23
CA ASP A 246 26.58 -12.50 -13.13
C ASP A 246 27.00 -13.90 -13.62
#